data_e75b57ca2e6688f2380f8caa97cd9aae
#
_entry.id   e75b57ca2e6688f2380f8caa97cd9aae
#
_cell.length_a   1.000
_cell.length_b   1.000
_cell.length_c   1.000
_cell.angle_alpha   90.00
_cell.angle_beta   90.00
_cell.angle_gamma   90.00
#
_symmetry.space_group_name_H-M   'P 1'
#
loop_
_entity.id
_entity.type
_entity.pdbx_description
1 polymer ?
#
loop_
_entity_poly.entity_id
_entity_poly.type
_entity_poly.pdbx_seq_one_letter_code
_entity_poly.pdbx_strand_id
1 'polypeptide(L)'
;MLDIEYIRKEFPITEKCFQVYGSTEPRRLIYLDHGASTHPCSTVLNKYIDFIKNYYSNVHRGKHYLSMISTELFDRVYETIFSYIHATRDDNAIVLTANTTSALDMTAWLMKDHEGITLVSLMEHHSNDLPHRHRSEVKHFGVNPDGTLDMNDLEHKLKTNKVKLVAVTGASNVTGFITDIHKIAELAHKHGARILVDAAQLLAHKEIDVLPNDAPGHIDFLAAAGHKAYAPFGSAFLFGPRDVLDRVQPYVPGGGTVMFVSEHDYIYASSPDRHQGGTPNIAGAIALAESLNFLSAAGLENIRTHEVELTSYALQRLKEIPDIRLLGDIPAENRLGVITFNIGDVSNGLVADILNHEAAIATRNGRFCAHPYVSYLLGRNDSEDIITRLRSGEKFDIGGAVRISFGIFNTESEVDDVVENLKMIAERKWKANYDDTSAYFDCKGVQLSSS
;
A
#
# COMPACT_ATOMS: atom_id res chain seq x y z
N MET A 1 -19.78 15.87 0.19
CA MET A 1 -18.61 16.44 -0.52
C MET A 1 -17.53 16.66 0.53
N LEU A 2 -16.29 16.28 0.26
CA LEU A 2 -15.16 16.44 1.18
C LEU A 2 -14.82 17.93 1.38
N ASP A 3 -14.70 18.38 2.64
CA ASP A 3 -14.22 19.76 2.94
C ASP A 3 -12.68 19.77 2.84
N ILE A 4 -12.18 20.12 1.66
CA ILE A 4 -10.73 20.09 1.36
C ILE A 4 -9.96 21.12 2.20
N GLU A 5 -10.54 22.28 2.52
CA GLU A 5 -9.86 23.27 3.36
C GLU A 5 -9.69 22.79 4.79
N TYR A 6 -10.70 22.11 5.34
CA TYR A 6 -10.59 21.47 6.64
C TYR A 6 -9.57 20.33 6.62
N ILE A 7 -9.66 19.43 5.63
CA ILE A 7 -8.72 18.31 5.49
C ILE A 7 -7.28 18.82 5.37
N ARG A 8 -7.00 19.82 4.56
CA ARG A 8 -5.62 20.36 4.41
C ARG A 8 -5.03 20.86 5.73
N LYS A 9 -5.85 21.50 6.59
CA LYS A 9 -5.42 21.98 7.92
C LYS A 9 -5.02 20.83 8.86
N GLU A 10 -5.60 19.64 8.67
CA GLU A 10 -5.20 18.45 9.42
C GLU A 10 -3.81 17.92 9.03
N PHE A 11 -3.27 18.33 7.88
CA PHE A 11 -1.98 17.85 7.38
C PHE A 11 -0.91 18.95 7.40
N PRO A 12 -0.08 19.03 8.45
CA PRO A 12 0.97 20.09 8.57
C PRO A 12 1.96 20.11 7.40
N ILE A 13 2.12 18.98 6.70
CA ILE A 13 3.01 18.88 5.54
C ILE A 13 2.59 19.81 4.39
N THR A 14 1.32 20.16 4.29
CA THR A 14 0.78 21.03 3.23
C THR A 14 1.30 22.46 3.31
N GLU A 15 1.81 22.87 4.47
CA GLU A 15 2.42 24.21 4.69
C GLU A 15 3.95 24.20 4.59
N LYS A 16 4.56 23.02 4.35
CA LYS A 16 6.01 22.91 4.27
C LYS A 16 6.54 23.51 2.97
N CYS A 17 7.57 24.35 3.08
CA CYS A 17 8.25 24.93 1.94
C CYS A 17 9.71 24.47 1.86
N PHE A 18 10.24 24.40 0.64
CA PHE A 18 11.64 24.07 0.36
C PHE A 18 12.26 25.07 -0.60
N GLN A 19 13.55 25.34 -0.40
CA GLN A 19 14.32 26.11 -1.36
C GLN A 19 14.49 25.30 -2.63
N VAL A 20 14.17 25.88 -3.78
CA VAL A 20 14.29 25.26 -5.08
C VAL A 20 15.32 25.96 -5.96
N TYR A 21 15.91 25.23 -6.89
CA TYR A 21 16.94 25.74 -7.80
C TYR A 21 16.37 26.86 -8.68
N GLY A 22 17.16 27.95 -8.78
CA GLY A 22 16.81 29.11 -9.63
C GLY A 22 15.64 29.94 -9.11
N SER A 23 15.27 29.82 -7.82
CA SER A 23 14.30 30.69 -7.14
C SER A 23 14.94 31.34 -5.93
N THR A 24 14.62 32.61 -5.68
CA THR A 24 15.00 33.33 -4.46
C THR A 24 14.05 33.02 -3.29
N GLU A 25 12.82 32.65 -3.60
CA GLU A 25 11.79 32.31 -2.62
C GLU A 25 11.57 30.80 -2.53
N PRO A 26 11.38 30.24 -1.33
CA PRO A 26 11.05 28.85 -1.16
C PRO A 26 9.67 28.54 -1.77
N ARG A 27 9.50 27.33 -2.33
CA ARG A 27 8.23 26.85 -2.86
C ARG A 27 7.56 25.89 -1.89
N ARG A 28 6.22 25.95 -1.82
CA ARG A 28 5.42 24.99 -1.07
C ARG A 28 5.59 23.60 -1.68
N LEU A 29 5.75 22.58 -0.82
CA LEU A 29 5.82 21.20 -1.23
C LEU A 29 4.49 20.74 -1.81
N ILE A 30 4.54 20.16 -3.01
CA ILE A 30 3.44 19.38 -3.58
C ILE A 30 3.83 17.91 -3.42
N TYR A 31 3.16 17.21 -2.49
CA TYR A 31 3.46 15.82 -2.20
C TYR A 31 2.52 14.89 -2.98
N LEU A 32 3.09 14.15 -3.94
CA LEU A 32 2.39 13.23 -4.85
C LEU A 32 3.00 11.81 -4.82
N ASP A 33 3.55 11.40 -3.69
CA ASP A 33 4.07 10.03 -3.51
C ASP A 33 3.28 9.24 -2.45
N HIS A 34 1.96 9.48 -2.35
CA HIS A 34 1.08 8.81 -1.39
C HIS A 34 1.02 7.29 -1.60
N GLY A 35 1.16 6.82 -2.82
CA GLY A 35 1.23 5.39 -3.13
C GLY A 35 2.48 4.68 -2.58
N ALA A 36 3.50 5.42 -2.14
CA ALA A 36 4.64 4.88 -1.39
C ALA A 36 4.39 4.94 0.12
N SER A 37 4.04 6.13 0.65
CA SER A 37 3.68 6.33 2.06
C SER A 37 2.92 7.65 2.20
N THR A 38 2.04 7.74 3.19
CA THR A 38 1.27 8.95 3.48
C THR A 38 1.81 9.67 4.72
N HIS A 39 1.57 10.96 4.80
CA HIS A 39 1.84 11.74 6.02
C HIS A 39 0.72 11.53 7.05
N PRO A 40 1.03 11.53 8.37
CA PRO A 40 -0.01 11.49 9.39
C PRO A 40 -0.76 12.81 9.43
N CYS A 41 -2.07 12.75 9.66
CA CYS A 41 -2.83 13.93 10.04
C CYS A 41 -2.59 14.30 11.52
N SER A 42 -2.87 15.54 11.88
CA SER A 42 -2.69 16.07 13.25
C SER A 42 -3.46 15.26 14.29
N THR A 43 -4.68 14.84 13.98
CA THR A 43 -5.51 13.98 14.83
C THR A 43 -4.79 12.67 15.19
N VAL A 44 -4.26 11.95 14.20
CA VAL A 44 -3.53 10.69 14.40
C VAL A 44 -2.22 10.92 15.14
N LEU A 45 -1.47 11.96 14.77
CA LEU A 45 -0.20 12.29 15.40
C LEU A 45 -0.40 12.65 16.89
N ASN A 46 -1.40 13.47 17.21
CA ASN A 46 -1.72 13.86 18.57
C ASN A 46 -2.13 12.66 19.42
N LYS A 47 -2.94 11.76 18.88
CA LYS A 47 -3.32 10.50 19.56
C LYS A 47 -2.12 9.63 19.88
N TYR A 48 -1.21 9.46 18.91
CA TYR A 48 0.02 8.71 19.10
C TYR A 48 0.89 9.31 20.21
N ILE A 49 1.11 10.65 20.17
CA ILE A 49 1.93 11.36 21.16
C ILE A 49 1.28 11.32 22.55
N ASP A 50 -0.03 11.57 22.64
CA ASP A 50 -0.77 11.52 23.91
C ASP A 50 -0.67 10.16 24.57
N PHE A 51 -0.87 9.08 23.79
CA PHE A 51 -0.73 7.73 24.30
C PHE A 51 0.67 7.44 24.84
N ILE A 52 1.72 7.78 24.08
CA ILE A 52 3.12 7.57 24.48
C ILE A 52 3.46 8.35 25.75
N LYS A 53 3.01 9.61 25.87
CA LYS A 53 3.34 10.47 27.02
C LYS A 53 2.61 10.08 28.28
N ASN A 54 1.35 9.62 28.18
CA ASN A 54 0.45 9.57 29.34
C ASN A 54 0.00 8.16 29.72
N TYR A 55 -0.03 7.20 28.79
CA TYR A 55 -0.73 5.91 29.00
C TYR A 55 0.10 4.68 28.62
N TYR A 56 1.26 4.83 27.98
CA TYR A 56 2.02 3.72 27.46
C TYR A 56 2.45 2.74 28.58
N SER A 57 2.12 1.47 28.38
CA SER A 57 2.57 0.33 29.17
C SER A 57 2.41 -0.94 28.33
N ASN A 58 3.00 -2.06 28.80
CA ASN A 58 2.74 -3.36 28.19
C ASN A 58 1.29 -3.81 28.43
N VAL A 59 0.77 -4.61 27.51
CA VAL A 59 -0.65 -5.04 27.45
C VAL A 59 -0.88 -6.45 28.05
N HIS A 60 -2.12 -6.76 28.40
CA HIS A 60 -2.72 -8.04 28.79
C HIS A 60 -2.28 -8.64 30.13
N ARG A 61 -1.02 -8.50 30.58
CA ARG A 61 -0.49 -9.23 31.76
C ARG A 61 -0.32 -8.38 33.01
N GLY A 62 -0.29 -7.06 32.88
CA GLY A 62 -0.15 -6.15 34.01
C GLY A 62 -1.47 -5.90 34.72
N LYS A 63 -1.42 -5.74 36.07
CA LYS A 63 -2.60 -5.40 36.89
C LYS A 63 -2.59 -3.97 37.41
N HIS A 64 -1.61 -3.16 36.99
CA HIS A 64 -1.55 -1.74 37.35
C HIS A 64 -2.31 -0.88 36.34
N TYR A 65 -2.69 0.32 36.73
CA TYR A 65 -3.56 1.22 35.94
C TYR A 65 -3.09 1.42 34.50
N LEU A 66 -1.81 1.73 34.27
CA LEU A 66 -1.29 1.97 32.92
C LEU A 66 -1.44 0.73 32.03
N SER A 67 -1.15 -0.48 32.57
CA SER A 67 -1.31 -1.70 31.77
C SER A 67 -2.79 -1.98 31.45
N MET A 68 -3.69 -1.71 32.38
CA MET A 68 -5.13 -1.86 32.13
C MET A 68 -5.62 -0.88 31.05
N ILE A 69 -5.21 0.38 31.12
CA ILE A 69 -5.56 1.42 30.11
C ILE A 69 -4.97 1.06 28.75
N SER A 70 -3.66 0.70 28.72
CA SER A 70 -3.01 0.30 27.48
C SER A 70 -3.68 -0.91 26.84
N THR A 71 -4.09 -1.92 27.66
CA THR A 71 -4.80 -3.11 27.18
C THR A 71 -6.14 -2.72 26.57
N GLU A 72 -6.95 -1.93 27.27
CA GLU A 72 -8.25 -1.49 26.77
C GLU A 72 -8.15 -0.73 25.44
N LEU A 73 -7.18 0.20 25.33
CA LEU A 73 -6.95 0.95 24.09
C LEU A 73 -6.46 0.05 22.97
N PHE A 74 -5.61 -0.92 23.28
CA PHE A 74 -5.10 -1.87 22.30
C PHE A 74 -6.15 -2.85 21.80
N ASP A 75 -7.02 -3.35 22.70
CA ASP A 75 -8.10 -4.27 22.33
C ASP A 75 -9.16 -3.60 21.45
N ARG A 76 -9.41 -2.30 21.62
CA ARG A 76 -10.25 -1.50 20.72
C ARG A 76 -9.72 -1.39 19.30
N VAL A 77 -8.42 -1.56 19.09
CA VAL A 77 -7.85 -1.57 17.73
C VAL A 77 -8.50 -2.66 16.88
N TYR A 78 -8.66 -3.85 17.44
CA TYR A 78 -9.30 -4.96 16.74
C TYR A 78 -10.76 -4.63 16.38
N GLU A 79 -11.49 -4.02 17.31
CA GLU A 79 -12.88 -3.59 17.07
C GLU A 79 -12.97 -2.58 15.93
N THR A 80 -12.07 -1.60 15.92
CA THR A 80 -12.01 -0.59 14.87
C THR A 80 -11.73 -1.23 13.52
N ILE A 81 -10.75 -2.15 13.43
CA ILE A 81 -10.41 -2.80 12.16
C ILE A 81 -11.58 -3.68 11.67
N PHE A 82 -12.18 -4.50 12.56
CA PHE A 82 -13.34 -5.33 12.20
C PHE A 82 -14.50 -4.48 11.67
N SER A 83 -14.81 -3.37 12.35
CA SER A 83 -15.85 -2.44 11.92
C SER A 83 -15.53 -1.79 10.58
N TYR A 84 -14.26 -1.39 10.35
CA TYR A 84 -13.83 -0.69 9.16
C TYR A 84 -13.90 -1.54 7.89
N ILE A 85 -13.67 -2.86 8.00
CA ILE A 85 -13.76 -3.80 6.88
C ILE A 85 -15.06 -4.61 6.87
N HIS A 86 -16.06 -4.21 7.66
CA HIS A 86 -17.38 -4.86 7.80
C HIS A 86 -17.31 -6.35 8.17
N ALA A 87 -16.28 -6.75 8.93
CA ALA A 87 -16.04 -8.14 9.32
C ALA A 87 -16.69 -8.51 10.65
N THR A 88 -16.90 -9.81 10.87
CA THR A 88 -17.32 -10.40 12.14
C THR A 88 -16.20 -11.21 12.78
N ARG A 89 -16.24 -11.34 14.13
CA ARG A 89 -15.20 -12.03 14.91
C ARG A 89 -15.42 -13.53 15.03
N ASP A 90 -16.63 -14.03 14.77
CA ASP A 90 -17.01 -15.39 15.12
C ASP A 90 -16.08 -16.43 14.50
N ASP A 91 -15.91 -16.37 13.20
CA ASP A 91 -15.07 -17.31 12.42
C ASP A 91 -13.74 -16.70 11.93
N ASN A 92 -13.47 -15.44 12.28
CA ASN A 92 -12.32 -14.71 11.77
C ASN A 92 -11.47 -14.10 12.90
N ALA A 93 -10.20 -13.80 12.59
CA ALA A 93 -9.32 -13.06 13.48
C ALA A 93 -8.51 -12.02 12.69
N ILE A 94 -8.06 -10.99 13.42
CA ILE A 94 -7.11 -10.00 12.93
C ILE A 94 -5.79 -10.24 13.65
N VAL A 95 -4.71 -10.40 12.90
CA VAL A 95 -3.35 -10.51 13.41
C VAL A 95 -2.60 -9.23 13.08
N LEU A 96 -2.14 -8.50 14.10
CA LEU A 96 -1.35 -7.29 13.90
C LEU A 96 0.07 -7.66 13.46
N THR A 97 0.59 -6.93 12.47
CA THR A 97 1.91 -7.13 11.88
C THR A 97 2.65 -5.80 11.74
N ALA A 98 3.94 -5.83 11.42
CA ALA A 98 4.74 -4.62 11.27
C ALA A 98 4.43 -3.86 9.96
N ASN A 99 4.06 -4.57 8.90
CA ASN A 99 3.76 -4.03 7.57
C ASN A 99 2.98 -5.06 6.74
N THR A 100 2.41 -4.64 5.60
CA THR A 100 1.66 -5.53 4.70
C THR A 100 2.52 -6.70 4.20
N THR A 101 3.81 -6.50 3.94
CA THR A 101 4.70 -7.59 3.50
C THR A 101 4.73 -8.74 4.49
N SER A 102 4.81 -8.43 5.81
CA SER A 102 4.76 -9.44 6.86
C SER A 102 3.40 -10.16 6.91
N ALA A 103 2.29 -9.45 6.67
CA ALA A 103 0.95 -10.04 6.62
C ALA A 103 0.80 -10.99 5.41
N LEU A 104 1.29 -10.58 4.25
CA LEU A 104 1.27 -11.39 3.01
C LEU A 104 2.18 -12.62 3.13
N ASP A 105 3.38 -12.48 3.70
CA ASP A 105 4.27 -13.61 3.95
C ASP A 105 3.69 -14.58 4.99
N MET A 106 3.01 -14.06 6.02
CA MET A 106 2.28 -14.90 6.96
C MET A 106 1.18 -15.70 6.27
N THR A 107 0.42 -15.10 5.34
CA THR A 107 -0.60 -15.85 4.57
C THR A 107 0.03 -16.94 3.71
N ALA A 108 1.15 -16.65 3.04
CA ALA A 108 1.89 -17.68 2.30
C ALA A 108 2.37 -18.82 3.21
N TRP A 109 2.80 -18.50 4.45
CA TRP A 109 3.14 -19.46 5.49
C TRP A 109 1.93 -20.30 5.93
N LEU A 110 0.79 -19.67 6.20
CA LEU A 110 -0.45 -20.37 6.62
C LEU A 110 -0.94 -21.36 5.56
N MET A 111 -0.76 -21.02 4.30
CA MET A 111 -1.22 -21.82 3.15
C MET A 111 -0.19 -22.82 2.62
N LYS A 112 1.04 -22.88 3.19
CA LYS A 112 2.15 -23.67 2.62
C LYS A 112 1.84 -25.18 2.48
N ASP A 113 1.18 -25.75 3.47
CA ASP A 113 0.89 -27.18 3.56
C ASP A 113 -0.45 -27.57 2.91
N HIS A 114 -1.20 -26.61 2.35
CA HIS A 114 -2.41 -26.88 1.59
C HIS A 114 -2.03 -27.35 0.18
N GLU A 115 -2.75 -28.36 -0.32
CA GLU A 115 -2.50 -28.91 -1.64
C GLU A 115 -2.94 -27.95 -2.76
N GLY A 116 -2.09 -27.80 -3.77
CA GLY A 116 -2.33 -27.00 -4.95
C GLY A 116 -1.35 -25.84 -5.09
N ILE A 117 -1.45 -25.16 -6.21
CA ILE A 117 -0.62 -23.99 -6.55
C ILE A 117 -1.23 -22.70 -6.00
N THR A 118 -0.43 -21.66 -5.92
CA THR A 118 -0.92 -20.27 -5.74
C THR A 118 -0.98 -19.58 -7.09
N LEU A 119 -2.12 -19.00 -7.44
CA LEU A 119 -2.23 -18.07 -8.57
C LEU A 119 -1.97 -16.65 -8.08
N VAL A 120 -1.10 -15.92 -8.77
CA VAL A 120 -0.71 -14.55 -8.47
C VAL A 120 -0.95 -13.71 -9.72
N SER A 121 -1.51 -12.49 -9.60
CA SER A 121 -1.64 -11.66 -10.79
C SER A 121 -0.29 -11.10 -11.26
N LEU A 122 -0.16 -10.82 -12.56
CA LEU A 122 1.04 -10.15 -13.08
C LEU A 122 1.18 -8.71 -12.56
N MET A 123 0.10 -8.14 -12.02
CA MET A 123 -0.01 -6.78 -11.52
C MET A 123 0.59 -6.58 -10.11
N GLU A 124 0.93 -7.65 -9.40
CA GLU A 124 1.21 -7.60 -7.98
C GLU A 124 2.47 -6.79 -7.62
N HIS A 125 2.38 -6.12 -6.47
CA HIS A 125 3.57 -5.68 -5.76
C HIS A 125 4.41 -6.90 -5.37
N HIS A 126 5.74 -6.79 -5.38
CA HIS A 126 6.65 -7.89 -5.02
C HIS A 126 6.33 -8.55 -3.69
N SER A 127 5.72 -7.80 -2.74
CA SER A 127 5.31 -8.33 -1.43
C SER A 127 4.18 -9.34 -1.51
N ASN A 128 3.35 -9.32 -2.57
CA ASN A 128 2.29 -10.28 -2.80
C ASN A 128 2.63 -11.33 -3.88
N ASP A 129 3.89 -11.42 -4.27
CA ASP A 129 4.40 -12.39 -5.24
C ASP A 129 5.52 -13.26 -4.62
N LEU A 130 6.61 -12.62 -4.17
CA LEU A 130 7.81 -13.32 -3.72
C LEU A 130 7.58 -14.28 -2.54
N PRO A 131 6.77 -13.96 -1.50
CA PRO A 131 6.52 -14.90 -0.42
C PRO A 131 5.86 -16.20 -0.89
N HIS A 132 4.96 -16.11 -1.87
CA HIS A 132 4.31 -17.29 -2.42
C HIS A 132 5.27 -18.15 -3.22
N ARG A 133 6.18 -17.57 -4.02
CA ARG A 133 7.24 -18.30 -4.74
C ARG A 133 8.18 -19.08 -3.83
N HIS A 134 8.38 -18.60 -2.59
CA HIS A 134 9.22 -19.28 -1.60
C HIS A 134 8.52 -20.49 -0.94
N ARG A 135 7.18 -20.55 -0.96
CA ARG A 135 6.41 -21.50 -0.14
C ARG A 135 5.52 -22.44 -0.95
N SER A 136 5.32 -22.18 -2.24
CA SER A 136 4.51 -23.03 -3.11
C SER A 136 4.88 -22.86 -4.58
N GLU A 137 4.39 -23.76 -5.42
CA GLU A 137 4.37 -23.51 -6.86
C GLU A 137 3.46 -22.31 -7.15
N VAL A 138 3.96 -21.35 -7.95
CA VAL A 138 3.23 -20.16 -8.36
C VAL A 138 3.05 -20.16 -9.86
N LYS A 139 1.83 -19.84 -10.30
CA LYS A 139 1.55 -19.46 -11.69
C LYS A 139 0.95 -18.05 -11.71
N HIS A 140 1.41 -17.25 -12.67
CA HIS A 140 0.87 -15.89 -12.85
C HIS A 140 -0.27 -15.92 -13.85
N PHE A 141 -1.37 -15.19 -13.56
CA PHE A 141 -2.37 -14.85 -14.55
C PHE A 141 -2.16 -13.43 -15.08
N GLY A 142 -2.54 -13.24 -16.33
CA GLY A 142 -2.14 -12.10 -17.14
C GLY A 142 -2.93 -10.83 -16.86
N VAL A 143 -2.55 -9.81 -17.64
CA VAL A 143 -3.21 -8.51 -17.71
C VAL A 143 -3.51 -8.16 -19.16
N ASN A 144 -4.55 -7.37 -19.37
CA ASN A 144 -4.96 -6.86 -20.68
C ASN A 144 -4.08 -5.69 -21.13
N PRO A 145 -4.07 -5.35 -22.44
CA PRO A 145 -3.29 -4.23 -22.96
C PRO A 145 -3.63 -2.87 -22.34
N ASP A 146 -4.86 -2.68 -21.84
CA ASP A 146 -5.30 -1.48 -21.15
C ASP A 146 -4.78 -1.40 -19.70
N GLY A 147 -4.14 -2.44 -19.19
CA GLY A 147 -3.62 -2.54 -17.83
C GLY A 147 -4.58 -3.16 -16.81
N THR A 148 -5.75 -3.64 -17.22
CA THR A 148 -6.69 -4.37 -16.35
C THR A 148 -6.30 -5.85 -16.22
N LEU A 149 -6.91 -6.58 -15.26
CA LEU A 149 -6.68 -8.02 -15.09
C LEU A 149 -7.34 -8.83 -16.22
N ASP A 150 -6.64 -9.86 -16.72
CA ASP A 150 -7.20 -10.84 -17.65
C ASP A 150 -8.00 -11.90 -16.88
N MET A 151 -9.30 -11.65 -16.75
CA MET A 151 -10.23 -12.56 -16.06
C MET A 151 -10.44 -13.89 -16.80
N ASN A 152 -10.22 -13.92 -18.12
CA ASN A 152 -10.33 -15.16 -18.90
C ASN A 152 -9.13 -16.07 -18.61
N ASP A 153 -7.93 -15.50 -18.51
CA ASP A 153 -6.72 -16.26 -18.15
C ASP A 153 -6.81 -16.78 -16.70
N LEU A 154 -7.34 -15.95 -15.76
CA LEU A 154 -7.61 -16.41 -14.40
C LEU A 154 -8.56 -17.61 -14.38
N GLU A 155 -9.72 -17.53 -15.04
CA GLU A 155 -10.70 -18.60 -15.10
C GLU A 155 -10.13 -19.86 -15.77
N HIS A 156 -9.36 -19.72 -16.84
CA HIS A 156 -8.69 -20.83 -17.51
C HIS A 156 -7.72 -21.54 -16.54
N LYS A 157 -6.91 -20.79 -15.81
CA LYS A 157 -5.94 -21.34 -14.86
C LYS A 157 -6.59 -22.03 -13.66
N LEU A 158 -7.71 -21.50 -13.17
CA LEU A 158 -8.52 -22.14 -12.13
C LEU A 158 -9.10 -23.46 -12.60
N LYS A 159 -9.56 -23.57 -13.86
CA LYS A 159 -10.10 -24.80 -14.45
C LYS A 159 -9.04 -25.88 -14.71
N THR A 160 -7.81 -25.47 -15.03
CA THR A 160 -6.75 -26.38 -15.48
C THR A 160 -5.73 -26.77 -14.43
N ASN A 161 -5.82 -26.19 -13.23
CA ASN A 161 -4.91 -26.49 -12.12
C ASN A 161 -5.70 -26.71 -10.82
N LYS A 162 -5.11 -27.49 -9.90
CA LYS A 162 -5.56 -27.50 -8.50
C LYS A 162 -5.01 -26.26 -7.82
N VAL A 163 -5.85 -25.27 -7.57
CA VAL A 163 -5.47 -23.98 -6.96
C VAL A 163 -5.89 -23.96 -5.50
N LYS A 164 -4.99 -23.61 -4.60
CA LYS A 164 -5.29 -23.42 -3.18
C LYS A 164 -5.54 -21.97 -2.79
N LEU A 165 -4.91 -21.03 -3.51
CA LEU A 165 -4.98 -19.61 -3.20
C LEU A 165 -4.89 -18.78 -4.48
N VAL A 166 -5.73 -17.75 -4.58
CA VAL A 166 -5.60 -16.66 -5.55
C VAL A 166 -5.14 -15.43 -4.77
N ALA A 167 -3.94 -14.92 -5.06
CA ALA A 167 -3.39 -13.71 -4.45
C ALA A 167 -3.50 -12.56 -5.44
N VAL A 168 -4.19 -11.48 -5.03
CA VAL A 168 -4.50 -10.34 -5.89
C VAL A 168 -4.46 -9.03 -5.13
N THR A 169 -3.95 -7.97 -5.77
CA THR A 169 -4.04 -6.61 -5.22
C THR A 169 -5.46 -6.06 -5.31
N GLY A 170 -5.93 -5.41 -4.26
CA GLY A 170 -7.22 -4.70 -4.27
C GLY A 170 -7.19 -3.46 -5.14
N ALA A 171 -6.01 -2.82 -5.27
CA ALA A 171 -5.76 -1.77 -6.25
C ALA A 171 -4.29 -1.69 -6.62
N SER A 172 -4.01 -1.47 -7.90
CA SER A 172 -2.64 -1.40 -8.43
C SER A 172 -1.88 -0.18 -7.92
N ASN A 173 -0.69 -0.39 -7.39
CA ASN A 173 0.23 0.68 -7.04
C ASN A 173 0.94 1.32 -8.26
N VAL A 174 0.68 0.82 -9.47
CA VAL A 174 1.25 1.33 -10.73
C VAL A 174 0.22 2.13 -11.52
N THR A 175 -0.93 1.53 -11.82
CA THR A 175 -1.96 2.17 -12.64
C THR A 175 -3.15 2.69 -11.84
N GLY A 176 -3.23 2.33 -10.56
CA GLY A 176 -4.40 2.62 -9.73
C GLY A 176 -5.60 1.72 -10.00
N PHE A 177 -5.56 0.81 -10.99
CA PHE A 177 -6.68 -0.08 -11.30
C PHE A 177 -7.28 -0.71 -10.06
N ILE A 178 -8.58 -0.54 -9.85
CA ILE A 178 -9.32 -1.12 -8.73
C ILE A 178 -9.83 -2.49 -9.16
N THR A 179 -9.41 -3.51 -8.44
CA THR A 179 -9.78 -4.90 -8.70
C THR A 179 -11.19 -5.19 -8.19
N ASP A 180 -12.00 -5.89 -8.98
CA ASP A 180 -13.26 -6.47 -8.52
C ASP A 180 -12.97 -7.72 -7.67
N ILE A 181 -12.62 -7.48 -6.41
CA ILE A 181 -12.16 -8.53 -5.48
C ILE A 181 -13.24 -9.58 -5.21
N HIS A 182 -14.52 -9.17 -5.17
CA HIS A 182 -15.63 -10.09 -4.91
C HIS A 182 -15.89 -11.03 -6.08
N LYS A 183 -15.80 -10.54 -7.31
CA LYS A 183 -15.91 -11.38 -8.50
C LYS A 183 -14.77 -12.39 -8.59
N ILE A 184 -13.55 -12.00 -8.22
CA ILE A 184 -12.42 -12.91 -8.17
C ILE A 184 -12.59 -13.95 -7.05
N ALA A 185 -13.07 -13.51 -5.87
CA ALA A 185 -13.39 -14.40 -4.75
C ALA A 185 -14.43 -15.46 -5.15
N GLU A 186 -15.54 -15.04 -5.73
CA GLU A 186 -16.61 -15.93 -6.22
C GLU A 186 -16.07 -16.95 -7.22
N LEU A 187 -15.20 -16.51 -8.15
CA LEU A 187 -14.58 -17.39 -9.12
C LEU A 187 -13.59 -18.37 -8.47
N ALA A 188 -12.77 -17.90 -7.52
CA ALA A 188 -11.84 -18.73 -6.77
C ALA A 188 -12.58 -19.82 -5.95
N HIS A 189 -13.61 -19.43 -5.20
CA HIS A 189 -14.41 -20.34 -4.37
C HIS A 189 -15.14 -21.40 -5.20
N LYS A 190 -15.67 -21.03 -6.37
CA LYS A 190 -16.27 -21.98 -7.31
C LYS A 190 -15.32 -23.12 -7.71
N HIS A 191 -14.01 -22.87 -7.67
CA HIS A 191 -12.97 -23.84 -7.97
C HIS A 191 -12.26 -24.39 -6.72
N GLY A 192 -12.79 -24.12 -5.51
CA GLY A 192 -12.25 -24.61 -4.25
C GLY A 192 -10.96 -23.92 -3.77
N ALA A 193 -10.62 -22.78 -4.35
CA ALA A 193 -9.48 -21.95 -3.94
C ALA A 193 -9.93 -20.84 -2.97
N ARG A 194 -9.07 -20.43 -2.06
CA ARG A 194 -9.24 -19.21 -1.22
C ARG A 194 -8.72 -17.98 -1.94
N ILE A 195 -9.09 -16.79 -1.44
CA ILE A 195 -8.59 -15.51 -1.93
C ILE A 195 -7.77 -14.78 -0.87
N LEU A 196 -6.66 -14.17 -1.28
CA LEU A 196 -5.90 -13.17 -0.53
C LEU A 196 -5.94 -11.84 -1.26
N VAL A 197 -6.40 -10.80 -0.58
CA VAL A 197 -6.41 -9.42 -1.10
C VAL A 197 -5.31 -8.61 -0.43
N ASP A 198 -4.34 -8.13 -1.22
CA ASP A 198 -3.44 -7.06 -0.80
C ASP A 198 -4.19 -5.72 -0.91
N ALA A 199 -4.69 -5.22 0.21
CA ALA A 199 -5.43 -3.97 0.31
C ALA A 199 -4.54 -2.77 0.68
N ALA A 200 -3.20 -2.87 0.55
CA ALA A 200 -2.29 -1.81 0.94
C ALA A 200 -2.57 -0.47 0.26
N GLN A 201 -2.99 -0.49 -1.01
CA GLN A 201 -3.39 0.72 -1.73
C GLN A 201 -4.87 1.06 -1.53
N LEU A 202 -5.72 0.06 -1.33
CA LEU A 202 -7.18 0.23 -1.34
C LEU A 202 -7.72 0.81 -0.03
N LEU A 203 -7.12 0.44 1.13
CA LEU A 203 -7.64 0.66 2.47
C LEU A 203 -8.07 2.11 2.77
N ALA A 204 -7.33 3.10 2.28
CA ALA A 204 -7.59 4.51 2.57
C ALA A 204 -8.48 5.22 1.55
N HIS A 205 -8.87 4.53 0.47
CA HIS A 205 -9.46 5.17 -0.71
C HIS A 205 -10.86 4.70 -1.04
N LYS A 206 -11.22 3.49 -0.62
CA LYS A 206 -12.52 2.88 -0.93
C LYS A 206 -12.95 1.96 0.19
N GLU A 207 -14.24 1.91 0.45
CA GLU A 207 -14.85 0.96 1.37
C GLU A 207 -14.55 -0.48 0.96
N ILE A 208 -14.20 -1.30 1.95
CA ILE A 208 -13.94 -2.73 1.80
C ILE A 208 -14.91 -3.47 2.70
N ASP A 209 -15.76 -4.28 2.11
CA ASP A 209 -16.64 -5.21 2.81
C ASP A 209 -16.11 -6.63 2.57
N VAL A 210 -15.63 -7.31 3.60
CA VAL A 210 -15.10 -8.67 3.42
C VAL A 210 -16.20 -9.71 3.22
N LEU A 211 -17.46 -9.35 3.46
CA LEU A 211 -18.65 -10.18 3.45
C LEU A 211 -18.60 -11.35 4.48
N PRO A 212 -19.76 -11.90 4.87
CA PRO A 212 -19.82 -13.10 5.69
C PRO A 212 -19.23 -14.33 4.97
N ASN A 213 -18.60 -15.24 5.72
CA ASN A 213 -17.87 -16.40 5.19
C ASN A 213 -18.74 -17.37 4.35
N ASP A 214 -20.06 -17.30 4.44
CA ASP A 214 -21.00 -18.07 3.64
C ASP A 214 -21.40 -17.39 2.32
N ALA A 215 -21.04 -16.13 2.13
CA ALA A 215 -21.28 -15.41 0.88
C ALA A 215 -20.30 -15.88 -0.20
N PRO A 216 -20.74 -16.14 -1.45
CA PRO A 216 -19.87 -16.64 -2.51
C PRO A 216 -18.66 -15.75 -2.81
N GLY A 217 -18.82 -14.43 -2.69
CA GLY A 217 -17.78 -13.42 -2.94
C GLY A 217 -17.04 -12.94 -1.70
N HIS A 218 -17.08 -13.67 -0.56
CA HIS A 218 -16.38 -13.26 0.67
C HIS A 218 -14.85 -13.26 0.47
N ILE A 219 -14.16 -12.49 1.30
CA ILE A 219 -12.70 -12.41 1.27
C ILE A 219 -12.14 -13.27 2.40
N ASP A 220 -11.35 -14.30 2.05
CA ASP A 220 -10.73 -15.17 3.07
C ASP A 220 -9.62 -14.44 3.83
N PHE A 221 -8.70 -13.79 3.10
CA PHE A 221 -7.57 -13.08 3.67
C PHE A 221 -7.49 -11.65 3.13
N LEU A 222 -7.24 -10.70 4.02
CA LEU A 222 -7.02 -9.30 3.65
C LEU A 222 -5.84 -8.74 4.43
N ALA A 223 -4.87 -8.15 3.72
CA ALA A 223 -3.68 -7.56 4.30
C ALA A 223 -3.59 -6.06 3.99
N ALA A 224 -3.33 -5.21 4.99
CA ALA A 224 -3.18 -3.78 4.81
C ALA A 224 -2.27 -3.17 5.87
N ALA A 225 -1.79 -1.93 5.63
CA ALA A 225 -0.88 -1.23 6.54
C ALA A 225 -1.22 0.25 6.72
N GLY A 226 -0.96 0.75 7.91
CA GLY A 226 -1.23 2.14 8.29
C GLY A 226 -0.41 3.18 7.55
N HIS A 227 0.81 2.86 7.09
CA HIS A 227 1.69 3.85 6.46
C HIS A 227 1.17 4.38 5.11
N LYS A 228 0.17 3.74 4.50
CA LYS A 228 -0.56 4.23 3.33
C LYS A 228 -1.97 4.70 3.66
N ALA A 229 -2.34 4.58 4.91
CA ALA A 229 -3.60 5.06 5.47
C ALA A 229 -3.35 6.10 6.56
N TYR A 230 -2.45 7.04 6.34
CA TYR A 230 -2.13 8.20 7.19
C TYR A 230 -1.64 7.88 8.61
N ALA A 231 -1.17 6.65 8.86
CA ALA A 231 -0.58 6.21 10.13
C ALA A 231 0.80 5.54 9.91
N PRO A 232 1.88 6.31 9.59
CA PRO A 232 3.20 5.77 9.26
C PRO A 232 4.02 5.34 10.50
N PHE A 233 3.41 4.55 11.40
CA PHE A 233 4.01 4.17 12.69
C PHE A 233 4.34 2.68 12.81
N GLY A 234 4.52 1.98 11.68
CA GLY A 234 4.94 0.58 11.65
C GLY A 234 3.87 -0.39 12.17
N SER A 235 2.61 -0.18 11.78
CA SER A 235 1.49 -1.06 12.09
C SER A 235 0.75 -1.47 10.83
N ALA A 236 0.37 -2.75 10.79
CA ALA A 236 -0.38 -3.38 9.73
C ALA A 236 -1.22 -4.52 10.30
N PHE A 237 -2.06 -5.14 9.50
CA PHE A 237 -2.84 -6.27 9.92
C PHE A 237 -3.06 -7.29 8.81
N LEU A 238 -3.29 -8.53 9.23
CA LEU A 238 -3.86 -9.62 8.45
C LEU A 238 -5.22 -9.96 9.03
N PHE A 239 -6.28 -9.86 8.25
CA PHE A 239 -7.57 -10.47 8.51
C PHE A 239 -7.56 -11.87 7.90
N GLY A 240 -8.10 -12.88 8.61
CA GLY A 240 -8.18 -14.23 8.08
C GLY A 240 -9.05 -15.17 8.90
N PRO A 241 -9.45 -16.32 8.33
CA PRO A 241 -10.35 -17.29 8.97
C PRO A 241 -9.63 -18.10 10.04
N ARG A 242 -10.28 -18.28 11.19
CA ARG A 242 -9.75 -19.03 12.34
C ARG A 242 -9.47 -20.50 12.01
N ASP A 243 -10.23 -21.11 11.11
CA ASP A 243 -10.01 -22.49 10.69
C ASP A 243 -8.63 -22.73 10.06
N VAL A 244 -8.03 -21.69 9.47
CA VAL A 244 -6.64 -21.72 8.97
C VAL A 244 -5.67 -21.25 10.03
N LEU A 245 -5.94 -20.08 10.64
CA LEU A 245 -5.06 -19.46 11.62
C LEU A 245 -4.77 -20.37 12.83
N ASP A 246 -5.77 -21.09 13.36
CA ASP A 246 -5.62 -21.91 14.56
C ASP A 246 -5.05 -23.31 14.29
N ARG A 247 -5.00 -23.76 13.04
CA ARG A 247 -4.44 -25.10 12.69
C ARG A 247 -2.93 -25.13 12.53
N VAL A 248 -2.36 -24.00 12.13
CA VAL A 248 -0.93 -23.91 11.80
C VAL A 248 -0.14 -23.48 13.05
N GLN A 249 1.12 -23.89 13.14
CA GLN A 249 2.03 -23.39 14.18
C GLN A 249 2.14 -21.85 14.09
N PRO A 250 2.52 -21.16 15.18
CA PRO A 250 2.82 -19.73 15.13
C PRO A 250 3.78 -19.38 13.99
N TYR A 251 3.51 -18.27 13.28
CA TYR A 251 4.43 -17.75 12.27
C TYR A 251 5.80 -17.42 12.89
N VAL A 252 5.79 -16.78 14.08
CA VAL A 252 6.98 -16.59 14.93
C VAL A 252 6.65 -17.10 16.32
N PRO A 253 7.10 -18.32 16.71
CA PRO A 253 6.86 -18.85 18.04
C PRO A 253 7.67 -18.09 19.11
N GLY A 254 7.05 -17.81 20.25
CA GLY A 254 7.69 -17.08 21.35
C GLY A 254 6.76 -16.69 22.47
N GLY A 255 7.22 -15.78 23.35
CA GLY A 255 6.39 -15.23 24.41
C GLY A 255 5.15 -14.54 23.85
N GLY A 256 3.99 -14.83 24.42
CA GLY A 256 2.68 -14.37 23.95
C GLY A 256 1.92 -15.40 23.12
N THR A 257 2.59 -16.24 22.35
CA THR A 257 1.95 -17.21 21.43
C THR A 257 1.47 -18.50 22.11
N VAL A 258 1.70 -18.67 23.40
CA VAL A 258 1.45 -19.90 24.15
C VAL A 258 0.51 -19.66 25.34
N MET A 259 -0.34 -20.65 25.62
CA MET A 259 -1.11 -20.74 26.86
C MET A 259 -0.24 -21.27 27.99
N PHE A 260 0.55 -22.30 27.71
CA PHE A 260 1.43 -22.94 28.69
C PHE A 260 2.63 -23.61 28.04
N VAL A 261 3.77 -23.62 28.75
CA VAL A 261 5.00 -24.30 28.32
C VAL A 261 5.57 -25.07 29.52
N SER A 262 5.88 -26.35 29.33
CA SER A 262 6.66 -27.18 30.25
C SER A 262 8.08 -27.41 29.66
N GLU A 263 8.91 -28.18 30.38
CA GLU A 263 10.21 -28.58 29.85
C GLU A 263 10.13 -29.50 28.61
N HIS A 264 8.99 -30.17 28.40
CA HIS A 264 8.86 -31.22 27.38
C HIS A 264 7.73 -30.99 26.41
N ASP A 265 6.81 -30.04 26.68
CA ASP A 265 5.60 -29.82 25.87
C ASP A 265 5.07 -28.40 26.01
N TYR A 266 4.24 -27.98 25.07
CA TYR A 266 3.62 -26.65 25.07
C TYR A 266 2.24 -26.67 24.41
N ILE A 267 1.40 -25.70 24.81
CA ILE A 267 0.10 -25.46 24.21
C ILE A 267 0.10 -24.04 23.65
N TYR A 268 -0.14 -23.90 22.36
CA TYR A 268 -0.28 -22.58 21.72
C TYR A 268 -1.61 -21.92 22.09
N ALA A 269 -1.61 -20.60 22.13
CA ALA A 269 -2.79 -19.79 22.23
C ALA A 269 -3.66 -19.89 20.96
N SER A 270 -4.90 -19.42 21.02
CA SER A 270 -5.73 -19.19 19.84
C SER A 270 -5.34 -17.89 19.15
N SER A 271 -5.76 -17.73 17.89
CA SER A 271 -5.58 -16.47 17.15
C SER A 271 -6.45 -15.36 17.74
N PRO A 272 -5.96 -14.10 17.80
CA PRO A 272 -4.74 -13.60 17.15
C PRO A 272 -3.44 -13.87 17.90
N ASP A 273 -3.44 -14.11 19.21
CA ASP A 273 -2.24 -14.23 20.05
C ASP A 273 -1.26 -15.28 19.52
N ARG A 274 -1.79 -16.38 18.98
CA ARG A 274 -0.99 -17.44 18.35
C ARG A 274 0.05 -16.93 17.37
N HIS A 275 -0.23 -15.86 16.64
CA HIS A 275 0.65 -15.33 15.59
C HIS A 275 1.31 -13.99 15.94
N GLN A 276 1.11 -13.48 17.17
CA GLN A 276 1.66 -12.22 17.65
C GLN A 276 2.72 -12.44 18.73
N GLY A 277 3.88 -13.00 18.34
CA GLY A 277 4.99 -13.25 19.25
C GLY A 277 5.69 -11.98 19.74
N GLY A 278 5.94 -11.88 21.04
CA GLY A 278 6.61 -10.74 21.67
C GLY A 278 5.65 -9.59 22.01
N THR A 279 6.23 -8.45 22.41
CA THR A 279 5.44 -7.24 22.68
C THR A 279 5.05 -6.58 21.35
N PRO A 280 3.75 -6.37 21.06
CA PRO A 280 3.31 -5.75 19.83
C PRO A 280 3.68 -4.26 19.77
N ASN A 281 3.59 -3.68 18.57
CA ASN A 281 3.68 -2.23 18.40
C ASN A 281 2.37 -1.56 18.84
N ILE A 282 2.19 -1.42 20.16
CA ILE A 282 0.96 -0.93 20.79
C ILE A 282 0.59 0.46 20.27
N ALA A 283 1.54 1.39 20.32
CA ALA A 283 1.30 2.78 19.92
C ALA A 283 0.99 2.93 18.42
N GLY A 284 1.71 2.16 17.57
CA GLY A 284 1.44 2.15 16.14
C GLY A 284 0.08 1.54 15.80
N ALA A 285 -0.37 0.52 16.54
CA ALA A 285 -1.68 -0.07 16.37
C ALA A 285 -2.81 0.91 16.75
N ILE A 286 -2.65 1.64 17.86
CA ILE A 286 -3.60 2.69 18.29
C ILE A 286 -3.65 3.82 17.25
N ALA A 287 -2.50 4.23 16.70
CA ALA A 287 -2.45 5.22 15.63
C ALA A 287 -3.14 4.75 14.35
N LEU A 288 -2.99 3.46 13.98
CA LEU A 288 -3.72 2.86 12.87
C LEU A 288 -5.24 2.95 13.10
N ALA A 289 -5.72 2.53 14.27
CA ALA A 289 -7.15 2.61 14.59
C ALA A 289 -7.68 4.06 14.53
N GLU A 290 -6.92 5.02 15.06
CA GLU A 290 -7.29 6.44 14.98
C GLU A 290 -7.35 6.94 13.54
N SER A 291 -6.44 6.48 12.68
CA SER A 291 -6.49 6.81 11.26
C SER A 291 -7.72 6.23 10.54
N LEU A 292 -8.09 4.98 10.85
CA LEU A 292 -9.31 4.38 10.30
C LEU A 292 -10.56 5.15 10.77
N ASN A 293 -10.59 5.59 12.03
CA ASN A 293 -11.67 6.45 12.55
C ASN A 293 -11.71 7.80 11.83
N PHE A 294 -10.56 8.43 11.60
CA PHE A 294 -10.46 9.68 10.84
C PHE A 294 -11.00 9.52 9.41
N LEU A 295 -10.61 8.46 8.71
CA LEU A 295 -11.07 8.17 7.35
C LEU A 295 -12.58 7.88 7.32
N SER A 296 -13.09 7.14 8.30
CA SER A 296 -14.54 6.89 8.45
C SER A 296 -15.32 8.18 8.70
N ALA A 297 -14.79 9.07 9.55
CA ALA A 297 -15.41 10.37 9.82
C ALA A 297 -15.41 11.31 8.61
N ALA A 298 -14.35 11.29 7.79
CA ALA A 298 -14.30 12.01 6.51
C ALA A 298 -15.27 11.42 5.48
N GLY A 299 -15.58 10.13 5.61
CA GLY A 299 -16.46 9.37 4.73
C GLY A 299 -15.73 8.87 3.49
N LEU A 300 -15.54 7.55 3.38
CA LEU A 300 -14.83 6.93 2.25
C LEU A 300 -15.46 7.24 0.90
N GLU A 301 -16.77 7.37 0.83
CA GLU A 301 -17.48 7.79 -0.40
C GLU A 301 -17.14 9.24 -0.79
N ASN A 302 -17.05 10.16 0.18
CA ASN A 302 -16.63 11.53 -0.10
C ASN A 302 -15.17 11.60 -0.56
N ILE A 303 -14.29 10.79 0.07
CA ILE A 303 -12.88 10.65 -0.33
C ILE A 303 -12.81 10.13 -1.77
N ARG A 304 -13.57 9.09 -2.07
CA ARG A 304 -13.61 8.49 -3.40
C ARG A 304 -14.10 9.45 -4.47
N THR A 305 -15.17 10.20 -4.19
CA THR A 305 -15.71 11.23 -5.10
C THR A 305 -14.65 12.28 -5.43
N HIS A 306 -14.00 12.85 -4.40
CA HIS A 306 -12.93 13.81 -4.58
C HIS A 306 -11.75 13.23 -5.39
N GLU A 307 -11.35 12.00 -5.10
CA GLU A 307 -10.26 11.32 -5.82
C GLU A 307 -10.59 11.10 -7.30
N VAL A 308 -11.83 10.70 -7.61
CA VAL A 308 -12.31 10.52 -9.01
C VAL A 308 -12.27 11.84 -9.76
N GLU A 309 -12.82 12.90 -9.17
CA GLU A 309 -12.83 14.24 -9.77
C GLU A 309 -11.40 14.73 -10.06
N LEU A 310 -10.52 14.66 -9.05
CA LEU A 310 -9.14 15.09 -9.18
C LEU A 310 -8.35 14.23 -10.19
N THR A 311 -8.59 12.92 -10.20
CA THR A 311 -7.94 11.99 -11.16
C THR A 311 -8.41 12.26 -12.59
N SER A 312 -9.72 12.49 -12.79
CA SER A 312 -10.29 12.83 -14.08
C SER A 312 -9.69 14.14 -14.61
N TYR A 313 -9.63 15.17 -13.75
CA TYR A 313 -8.98 16.43 -14.06
C TYR A 313 -7.51 16.23 -14.45
N ALA A 314 -6.74 15.50 -13.64
CA ALA A 314 -5.33 15.24 -13.91
C ALA A 314 -5.11 14.47 -15.22
N LEU A 315 -5.90 13.44 -15.51
CA LEU A 315 -5.80 12.68 -16.76
C LEU A 315 -6.10 13.57 -17.99
N GLN A 316 -7.05 14.49 -17.88
CA GLN A 316 -7.32 15.45 -18.95
C GLN A 316 -6.14 16.41 -19.16
N ARG A 317 -5.64 17.01 -18.08
CA ARG A 317 -4.55 17.99 -18.13
C ARG A 317 -3.22 17.37 -18.60
N LEU A 318 -2.91 16.15 -18.16
CA LEU A 318 -1.70 15.44 -18.57
C LEU A 318 -1.67 15.17 -20.08
N LYS A 319 -2.81 14.91 -20.72
CA LYS A 319 -2.91 14.72 -22.18
C LYS A 319 -2.53 15.95 -23.01
N GLU A 320 -2.45 17.13 -22.38
CA GLU A 320 -1.98 18.36 -23.05
C GLU A 320 -0.44 18.43 -23.19
N ILE A 321 0.28 17.54 -22.49
CA ILE A 321 1.75 17.54 -22.47
C ILE A 321 2.26 16.83 -23.73
N PRO A 322 3.16 17.45 -24.51
CA PRO A 322 3.77 16.82 -25.67
C PRO A 322 4.48 15.50 -25.29
N ASP A 323 4.33 14.50 -26.13
CA ASP A 323 5.00 13.20 -26.03
C ASP A 323 4.80 12.47 -24.67
N ILE A 324 3.78 12.82 -23.91
CA ILE A 324 3.42 12.06 -22.70
C ILE A 324 2.86 10.70 -23.08
N ARG A 325 3.34 9.66 -22.42
CA ARG A 325 2.80 8.30 -22.51
C ARG A 325 2.29 7.88 -21.16
N LEU A 326 0.97 7.80 -20.98
CA LEU A 326 0.35 7.22 -19.80
C LEU A 326 0.45 5.69 -19.83
N LEU A 327 0.71 5.08 -18.68
CA LEU A 327 0.73 3.63 -18.51
C LEU A 327 -0.62 3.15 -17.96
N GLY A 328 -1.31 2.31 -18.74
CA GLY A 328 -2.68 1.88 -18.48
C GLY A 328 -3.72 2.90 -18.96
N ASP A 329 -4.72 2.42 -19.70
CA ASP A 329 -5.85 3.23 -20.21
C ASP A 329 -7.11 2.91 -19.39
N ILE A 330 -7.11 3.40 -18.13
CA ILE A 330 -8.14 3.09 -17.14
C ILE A 330 -8.87 4.39 -16.79
N PRO A 331 -10.21 4.45 -16.95
CA PRO A 331 -11.01 5.60 -16.54
C PRO A 331 -10.88 5.92 -15.04
N ALA A 332 -11.10 7.19 -14.66
CA ALA A 332 -10.93 7.66 -13.28
C ALA A 332 -11.83 6.91 -12.28
N GLU A 333 -13.02 6.51 -12.70
CA GLU A 333 -14.01 5.77 -11.91
C GLU A 333 -13.52 4.35 -11.52
N ASN A 334 -12.64 3.76 -12.34
CA ASN A 334 -12.15 2.41 -12.21
C ASN A 334 -10.71 2.34 -11.64
N ARG A 335 -10.17 3.48 -11.18
CA ARG A 335 -8.82 3.57 -10.61
C ARG A 335 -8.74 4.49 -9.41
N LEU A 336 -7.76 4.27 -8.57
CA LEU A 336 -7.31 5.23 -7.55
C LEU A 336 -6.56 6.39 -8.22
N GLY A 337 -6.31 7.45 -7.48
CA GLY A 337 -5.54 8.61 -7.89
C GLY A 337 -4.04 8.33 -8.09
N VAL A 338 -3.72 7.24 -8.76
CA VAL A 338 -2.35 6.80 -9.08
C VAL A 338 -2.17 6.86 -10.58
N ILE A 339 -1.30 7.72 -11.07
CA ILE A 339 -1.05 7.91 -12.51
C ILE A 339 0.44 7.72 -12.79
N THR A 340 0.75 6.81 -13.70
CA THR A 340 2.13 6.49 -14.12
C THR A 340 2.32 6.88 -15.58
N PHE A 341 3.45 7.52 -15.87
CA PHE A 341 3.74 8.06 -17.20
C PHE A 341 5.23 8.14 -17.52
N ASN A 342 5.55 8.36 -18.79
CA ASN A 342 6.83 8.80 -19.31
C ASN A 342 6.65 9.99 -20.25
N ILE A 343 7.72 10.77 -20.47
CA ILE A 343 7.74 11.93 -21.38
C ILE A 343 8.85 11.71 -22.42
N GLY A 344 8.47 11.41 -23.66
CA GLY A 344 9.39 11.18 -24.75
C GLY A 344 10.54 10.26 -24.38
N ASP A 345 11.76 10.71 -24.60
CA ASP A 345 13.02 10.03 -24.26
C ASP A 345 13.69 10.56 -22.97
N VAL A 346 13.01 11.46 -22.21
CA VAL A 346 13.54 11.93 -20.91
C VAL A 346 13.48 10.79 -19.90
N SER A 347 14.61 10.46 -19.28
CA SER A 347 14.63 9.39 -18.29
C SER A 347 13.71 9.70 -17.11
N ASN A 348 13.06 8.66 -16.59
CA ASN A 348 12.14 8.82 -15.44
C ASN A 348 12.82 9.38 -14.19
N GLY A 349 14.12 9.07 -14.00
CA GLY A 349 14.93 9.65 -12.93
C GLY A 349 15.09 11.15 -13.10
N LEU A 350 15.48 11.60 -14.30
CA LEU A 350 15.64 13.03 -14.58
C LEU A 350 14.34 13.83 -14.42
N VAL A 351 13.20 13.27 -14.87
CA VAL A 351 11.89 13.92 -14.66
C VAL A 351 11.62 14.11 -13.16
N ALA A 352 11.86 13.09 -12.34
CA ALA A 352 11.63 13.18 -10.89
C ALA A 352 12.59 14.18 -10.22
N ASP A 353 13.85 14.21 -10.63
CA ASP A 353 14.87 15.15 -10.11
C ASP A 353 14.50 16.60 -10.43
N ILE A 354 14.10 16.91 -11.68
CA ILE A 354 13.68 18.25 -12.07
C ILE A 354 12.46 18.69 -11.28
N LEU A 355 11.43 17.86 -11.18
CA LEU A 355 10.21 18.15 -10.41
C LEU A 355 10.53 18.47 -8.94
N ASN A 356 11.41 17.68 -8.33
CA ASN A 356 11.83 17.89 -6.94
C ASN A 356 12.65 19.18 -6.78
N HIS A 357 13.73 19.32 -7.56
CA HIS A 357 14.73 20.37 -7.32
C HIS A 357 14.32 21.74 -7.85
N GLU A 358 13.50 21.82 -8.90
CA GLU A 358 13.08 23.09 -9.47
C GLU A 358 11.66 23.53 -9.08
N ALA A 359 10.83 22.58 -8.58
CA ALA A 359 9.44 22.86 -8.30
C ALA A 359 8.94 22.43 -6.91
N ALA A 360 9.76 21.72 -6.11
CA ALA A 360 9.36 21.11 -4.82
C ALA A 360 8.18 20.14 -4.98
N ILE A 361 8.13 19.37 -6.09
CA ILE A 361 7.10 18.38 -6.37
C ILE A 361 7.68 16.99 -6.10
N ALA A 362 7.17 16.31 -5.08
CA ALA A 362 7.59 14.97 -4.70
C ALA A 362 6.83 13.91 -5.51
N THR A 363 7.56 13.11 -6.27
CA THR A 363 7.02 12.02 -7.08
C THR A 363 7.82 10.75 -6.88
N ARG A 364 7.37 9.63 -7.43
CA ARG A 364 8.13 8.37 -7.46
C ARG A 364 8.59 8.05 -8.88
N ASN A 365 9.79 7.48 -9.02
CA ASN A 365 10.27 6.97 -10.29
C ASN A 365 10.76 5.53 -10.19
N GLY A 366 10.88 4.84 -11.32
CA GLY A 366 11.36 3.46 -11.42
C GLY A 366 10.26 2.45 -11.72
N ARG A 367 10.32 1.25 -11.12
CA ARG A 367 9.40 0.13 -11.37
C ARG A 367 8.46 -0.19 -10.21
N PHE A 368 8.42 0.62 -9.16
CA PHE A 368 7.44 0.63 -8.06
C PHE A 368 7.25 -0.72 -7.36
N CYS A 369 8.29 -1.57 -7.30
CA CYS A 369 8.22 -2.95 -6.79
C CYS A 369 7.13 -3.81 -7.48
N ALA A 370 6.85 -3.56 -8.77
CA ALA A 370 5.94 -4.32 -9.63
C ALA A 370 6.60 -4.53 -11.01
N HIS A 371 7.83 -5.07 -11.01
CA HIS A 371 8.68 -5.14 -12.21
C HIS A 371 8.02 -5.86 -13.39
N PRO A 372 7.36 -7.03 -13.23
CA PRO A 372 6.70 -7.71 -14.34
C PRO A 372 5.61 -6.84 -14.98
N TYR A 373 4.79 -6.20 -14.16
CA TYR A 373 3.69 -5.37 -14.65
C TYR A 373 4.18 -4.11 -15.37
N VAL A 374 5.16 -3.40 -14.78
CA VAL A 374 5.76 -2.22 -15.43
C VAL A 374 6.45 -2.60 -16.75
N SER A 375 7.16 -3.73 -16.81
CA SER A 375 7.76 -4.24 -18.08
C SER A 375 6.68 -4.48 -19.13
N TYR A 376 5.58 -5.14 -18.75
CA TYR A 376 4.44 -5.38 -19.65
C TYR A 376 3.87 -4.07 -20.20
N LEU A 377 3.55 -3.09 -19.34
CA LEU A 377 2.99 -1.81 -19.72
C LEU A 377 3.93 -0.97 -20.61
N LEU A 378 5.23 -1.12 -20.40
CA LEU A 378 6.25 -0.50 -21.26
C LEU A 378 6.44 -1.22 -22.61
N GLY A 379 5.83 -2.41 -22.79
CA GLY A 379 6.02 -3.25 -23.97
C GLY A 379 7.42 -3.87 -24.03
N ARG A 380 8.06 -4.10 -22.87
CA ARG A 380 9.41 -4.65 -22.77
C ARG A 380 9.38 -6.14 -22.47
N ASN A 381 10.18 -6.89 -23.17
CA ASN A 381 10.34 -8.34 -23.01
C ASN A 381 11.81 -8.71 -22.65
N ASP A 382 12.45 -7.84 -21.87
CA ASP A 382 13.89 -7.87 -21.56
C ASP A 382 14.21 -8.34 -20.13
N SER A 383 13.23 -8.87 -19.40
CA SER A 383 13.38 -9.21 -17.96
C SER A 383 14.47 -10.25 -17.70
N GLU A 384 14.59 -11.27 -18.53
CA GLU A 384 15.62 -12.32 -18.37
C GLU A 384 17.03 -11.80 -18.72
N ASP A 385 17.15 -10.91 -19.72
CA ASP A 385 18.40 -10.22 -20.02
C ASP A 385 18.83 -9.33 -18.84
N ILE A 386 17.92 -8.51 -18.32
CA ILE A 386 18.14 -7.67 -17.14
C ILE A 386 18.63 -8.51 -15.95
N ILE A 387 17.97 -9.64 -15.65
CA ILE A 387 18.37 -10.53 -14.57
C ILE A 387 19.79 -11.08 -14.79
N THR A 388 20.09 -11.51 -16.01
CA THR A 388 21.40 -12.05 -16.39
C THR A 388 22.51 -11.01 -16.21
N ARG A 389 22.30 -9.80 -16.68
CA ARG A 389 23.25 -8.67 -16.57
C ARG A 389 23.46 -8.27 -15.09
N LEU A 390 22.40 -8.18 -14.30
CA LEU A 390 22.50 -7.88 -12.87
C LEU A 390 23.25 -8.98 -12.09
N ARG A 391 23.02 -10.26 -12.43
CA ARG A 391 23.75 -11.39 -11.82
C ARG A 391 25.25 -11.36 -12.17
N SER A 392 25.63 -10.83 -13.32
CA SER A 392 27.05 -10.62 -13.69
C SER A 392 27.69 -9.40 -13.00
N GLY A 393 26.93 -8.66 -12.19
CA GLY A 393 27.40 -7.48 -11.47
C GLY A 393 27.39 -6.19 -12.31
N GLU A 394 26.78 -6.21 -13.50
CA GLU A 394 26.67 -5.03 -14.35
C GLU A 394 25.73 -3.98 -13.70
N LYS A 395 26.16 -2.73 -13.69
CA LYS A 395 25.39 -1.57 -13.24
C LYS A 395 24.86 -0.81 -14.43
N PHE A 396 23.56 -0.74 -14.58
CA PHE A 396 22.88 0.00 -15.66
C PHE A 396 21.49 0.43 -15.21
N ASP A 397 20.94 1.43 -15.90
CA ASP A 397 19.55 1.84 -15.68
C ASP A 397 18.61 0.79 -16.27
N ILE A 398 17.83 0.15 -15.41
CA ILE A 398 16.81 -0.83 -15.83
C ILE A 398 15.56 -0.17 -16.42
N GLY A 399 15.52 1.16 -16.44
CA GLY A 399 14.37 1.93 -16.89
C GLY A 399 13.16 1.79 -15.98
N GLY A 400 12.14 2.56 -16.26
CA GLY A 400 10.92 2.60 -15.46
C GLY A 400 9.99 3.69 -15.96
N ALA A 401 9.21 4.26 -15.02
CA ALA A 401 8.31 5.36 -15.30
C ALA A 401 8.26 6.33 -14.09
N VAL A 402 7.64 7.47 -14.26
CA VAL A 402 7.29 8.40 -13.18
C VAL A 402 5.87 8.10 -12.72
N ARG A 403 5.64 8.15 -11.41
CA ARG A 403 4.33 7.98 -10.82
C ARG A 403 3.99 9.17 -9.93
N ILE A 404 2.84 9.75 -10.14
CA ILE A 404 2.15 10.61 -9.18
C ILE A 404 1.03 9.84 -8.51
N SER A 405 0.78 10.11 -7.25
CA SER A 405 -0.30 9.49 -6.48
C SER A 405 -0.87 10.49 -5.49
N PHE A 406 -2.18 10.71 -5.58
CA PHE A 406 -2.91 11.68 -4.78
C PHE A 406 -3.24 11.13 -3.38
N GLY A 407 -3.22 12.03 -2.38
CA GLY A 407 -3.83 11.84 -1.08
C GLY A 407 -5.09 12.69 -0.94
N ILE A 408 -5.80 12.49 0.17
CA ILE A 408 -7.09 13.16 0.41
C ILE A 408 -7.01 14.69 0.48
N PHE A 409 -5.83 15.27 0.57
CA PHE A 409 -5.61 16.71 0.67
C PHE A 409 -5.10 17.38 -0.61
N ASN A 410 -4.85 16.63 -1.70
CA ASN A 410 -4.39 17.22 -2.95
C ASN A 410 -5.52 17.97 -3.68
N THR A 411 -5.13 18.93 -4.51
CA THR A 411 -6.05 19.86 -5.17
C THR A 411 -5.78 19.98 -6.68
N GLU A 412 -6.75 20.50 -7.43
CA GLU A 412 -6.59 20.78 -8.87
C GLU A 412 -5.48 21.79 -9.15
N SER A 413 -5.28 22.80 -8.28
CA SER A 413 -4.17 23.75 -8.45
C SER A 413 -2.80 23.09 -8.34
N GLU A 414 -2.65 22.05 -7.51
CA GLU A 414 -1.43 21.27 -7.44
C GLU A 414 -1.22 20.43 -8.71
N VAL A 415 -2.30 19.95 -9.34
CA VAL A 415 -2.25 19.29 -10.65
C VAL A 415 -1.79 20.29 -11.73
N ASP A 416 -2.31 21.51 -11.73
CA ASP A 416 -1.89 22.55 -12.68
C ASP A 416 -0.39 22.85 -12.56
N ASP A 417 0.11 23.02 -11.33
CA ASP A 417 1.54 23.22 -11.09
C ASP A 417 2.40 22.05 -11.63
N VAL A 418 1.93 20.81 -11.44
CA VAL A 418 2.60 19.62 -11.98
C VAL A 418 2.62 19.66 -13.51
N VAL A 419 1.48 19.91 -14.14
CA VAL A 419 1.35 19.93 -15.60
C VAL A 419 2.23 21.00 -16.23
N GLU A 420 2.27 22.22 -15.66
CA GLU A 420 3.13 23.29 -16.16
C GLU A 420 4.63 22.91 -16.10
N ASN A 421 5.07 22.29 -15.01
CA ASN A 421 6.46 21.83 -14.89
C ASN A 421 6.75 20.65 -15.84
N LEU A 422 5.81 19.72 -16.05
CA LEU A 422 5.97 18.64 -17.00
C LEU A 422 6.01 19.13 -18.47
N LYS A 423 5.24 20.19 -18.83
CA LYS A 423 5.37 20.86 -20.14
C LYS A 423 6.75 21.44 -20.35
N MET A 424 7.31 22.11 -19.33
CA MET A 424 8.69 22.63 -19.41
C MET A 424 9.71 21.50 -19.60
N ILE A 425 9.51 20.36 -18.94
CA ILE A 425 10.36 19.18 -19.10
C ILE A 425 10.23 18.61 -20.52
N ALA A 426 9.04 18.48 -21.07
CA ALA A 426 8.82 18.02 -22.44
C ALA A 426 9.49 18.94 -23.47
N GLU A 427 9.52 20.25 -23.22
CA GLU A 427 10.19 21.25 -24.04
C GLU A 427 11.70 21.40 -23.75
N ARG A 428 12.29 20.58 -22.86
CA ARG A 428 13.70 20.64 -22.45
C ARG A 428 14.10 21.97 -21.79
N LYS A 429 13.19 22.64 -21.10
CA LYS A 429 13.40 23.98 -20.51
C LYS A 429 13.67 23.93 -19.00
N TRP A 430 14.45 22.99 -18.52
CA TRP A 430 14.90 22.98 -17.11
C TRP A 430 16.13 23.86 -16.91
N LYS A 431 16.40 24.25 -15.65
CA LYS A 431 17.38 25.28 -15.29
C LYS A 431 18.71 24.71 -14.82
N ALA A 432 18.68 23.60 -14.08
CA ALA A 432 19.88 23.03 -13.49
C ALA A 432 20.62 22.10 -14.47
N ASN A 433 21.93 21.90 -14.25
CA ASN A 433 22.66 20.83 -14.93
C ASN A 433 22.56 19.55 -14.10
N TYR A 434 21.96 18.49 -14.65
CA TYR A 434 21.74 17.21 -13.99
C TYR A 434 22.78 16.13 -14.38
N ASP A 435 23.88 16.50 -15.06
CA ASP A 435 24.94 15.56 -15.44
C ASP A 435 25.73 15.04 -14.21
N ASP A 436 25.75 15.83 -13.11
CA ASP A 436 26.36 15.46 -11.83
C ASP A 436 25.31 15.54 -10.68
N THR A 437 24.57 14.45 -10.50
CA THR A 437 23.49 14.36 -9.51
C THR A 437 23.97 14.29 -8.06
N SER A 438 25.26 14.11 -7.81
CA SER A 438 25.84 14.04 -6.46
C SER A 438 25.80 15.35 -5.66
N ALA A 439 25.53 16.47 -6.34
CA ALA A 439 25.62 17.83 -5.79
C ALA A 439 24.30 18.42 -5.27
N TYR A 440 23.14 17.76 -5.51
CA TYR A 440 21.84 18.43 -5.36
C TYR A 440 21.14 18.23 -4.02
N PHE A 441 21.59 17.31 -3.19
CA PHE A 441 20.96 17.10 -1.88
C PHE A 441 21.97 17.22 -0.74
N ASP A 442 21.96 18.35 -0.02
CA ASP A 442 22.67 18.51 1.25
C ASP A 442 21.65 18.49 2.41
N CYS A 443 21.56 17.35 3.08
CA CYS A 443 20.71 17.20 4.28
C CYS A 443 21.36 17.81 5.56
N LYS A 444 22.55 18.40 5.48
CA LYS A 444 23.25 18.95 6.66
C LYS A 444 22.51 20.11 7.34
N GLY A 445 21.56 20.73 6.66
CA GLY A 445 20.71 21.80 7.22
C GLY A 445 19.41 21.31 7.85
N VAL A 446 19.07 20.02 7.76
CA VAL A 446 17.84 19.49 8.37
C VAL A 446 18.06 19.28 9.86
N GLN A 447 17.63 20.22 10.69
CA GLN A 447 17.55 20.04 12.14
C GLN A 447 16.13 19.54 12.50
N LEU A 448 16.07 18.39 13.14
CA LEU A 448 14.85 17.99 13.85
C LEU A 448 14.69 18.95 15.03
N SER A 449 13.54 19.64 15.11
CA SER A 449 13.27 20.54 16.23
C SER A 449 13.33 19.75 17.53
N SER A 450 14.23 20.16 18.43
CA SER A 450 14.17 19.76 19.83
C SER A 450 12.99 20.50 20.47
N SER A 451 11.80 19.89 20.43
CA SER A 451 10.62 20.39 21.17
C SER A 451 10.59 19.83 22.58
#